data_9a68d7d0fe1d83162d4e65a2c28dd7a8
#
_entry.id   9a68d7d0fe1d83162d4e65a2c28dd7a8
#
_cell.length_a   1.000
_cell.length_b   1.000
_cell.length_c   1.000
_cell.angle_alpha   90.00
_cell.angle_beta   90.00
_cell.angle_gamma   90.00
#
_symmetry.space_group_name_H-M   'P 1'
#
loop_
_entity.id
_entity.type
_entity.pdbx_description
1 polymer ?
#
loop_
_entity_poly.entity_id
_entity_poly.type
_entity_poly.pdbx_seq_one_letter_code
_entity_poly.pdbx_strand_id
1 'polypeptide(L)'
;MSSYLALVIGAILGSSFRYFITLLNFTILGLPAATILVNIIGSALAGYFLNRFNGALYIFVYIGFFGSFTTLSSFNMELFSLVSDKSFVKALIYFSLNIFISFLFFYLFHMISIRFEN
;
A
#
# COMPACT_ATOMS: atom_id res chain seq x y z
N MET A 1 25.47 1.48 5.50
CA MET A 1 24.72 0.43 4.78
C MET A 1 24.67 0.78 3.31
N SER A 2 24.95 -0.18 2.44
CA SER A 2 24.84 0.06 1.00
C SER A 2 23.36 0.27 0.62
N SER A 3 23.14 1.04 -0.43
CA SER A 3 21.78 1.28 -0.94
C SER A 3 21.08 -0.02 -1.36
N TYR A 4 21.83 -0.94 -1.96
CA TYR A 4 21.29 -2.22 -2.38
C TYR A 4 20.88 -3.08 -1.19
N LEU A 5 21.68 -3.14 -0.14
CA LEU A 5 21.34 -3.87 1.09
C LEU A 5 20.12 -3.25 1.78
N ALA A 6 20.05 -1.92 1.83
CA ALA A 6 18.88 -1.22 2.36
C ALA A 6 17.59 -1.59 1.59
N LEU A 7 17.68 -1.62 0.26
CA LEU A 7 16.58 -2.05 -0.60
C LEU A 7 16.13 -3.48 -0.27
N VAL A 8 17.06 -4.42 -0.19
CA VAL A 8 16.76 -5.85 0.03
C VAL A 8 16.09 -6.05 1.39
N ILE A 9 16.64 -5.46 2.45
CA ILE A 9 16.08 -5.61 3.80
C ILE A 9 14.69 -4.97 3.87
N GLY A 10 14.53 -3.77 3.33
CA GLY A 10 13.23 -3.10 3.26
C GLY A 10 12.19 -3.92 2.49
N ALA A 11 12.59 -4.48 1.35
CA ALA A 11 11.71 -5.30 0.53
C ALA A 11 11.29 -6.59 1.25
N ILE A 12 12.20 -7.25 1.95
CA ILE A 12 11.90 -8.45 2.74
C ILE A 12 10.85 -8.12 3.81
N LEU A 13 11.05 -7.03 4.55
CA LEU A 13 10.11 -6.62 5.60
C LEU A 13 8.76 -6.23 5.01
N GLY A 14 8.75 -5.43 3.96
CA GLY A 14 7.51 -4.97 3.32
C GLY A 14 6.67 -6.12 2.77
N SER A 15 7.29 -7.02 2.02
CA SER A 15 6.60 -8.17 1.45
C SER A 15 6.16 -9.16 2.53
N SER A 16 6.95 -9.32 3.61
CA SER A 16 6.58 -10.19 4.73
C SER A 16 5.35 -9.68 5.46
N PHE A 17 5.28 -8.38 5.77
CA PHE A 17 4.10 -7.78 6.38
C PHE A 17 2.87 -7.91 5.49
N ARG A 18 3.03 -7.67 4.19
CA ARG A 18 1.93 -7.87 3.24
C ARG A 18 1.44 -9.31 3.24
N TYR A 19 2.34 -10.26 3.24
CA TYR A 19 2.00 -11.70 3.29
C TYR A 19 1.22 -12.04 4.58
N PHE A 20 1.66 -11.54 5.74
CA PHE A 20 0.93 -11.74 6.99
C PHE A 20 -0.50 -11.23 6.93
N ILE A 21 -0.71 -10.04 6.36
CA ILE A 21 -2.06 -9.49 6.22
C ILE A 21 -2.89 -10.36 5.27
N THR A 22 -2.30 -10.86 4.20
CA THR A 22 -2.96 -11.79 3.27
C THR A 22 -3.43 -13.07 3.97
N LEU A 23 -2.67 -13.57 4.92
CA LEU A 23 -3.03 -14.79 5.67
C LEU A 23 -4.26 -14.61 6.54
N LEU A 24 -4.65 -13.39 6.90
CA LEU A 24 -5.87 -13.14 7.67
C LEU A 24 -7.14 -13.48 6.88
N ASN A 25 -7.06 -13.48 5.57
CA ASN A 25 -8.09 -13.96 4.63
C ASN A 25 -9.51 -13.48 4.99
N PHE A 26 -9.69 -12.16 5.17
CA PHE A 26 -10.99 -11.57 5.48
C PHE A 26 -11.47 -10.69 4.33
N THR A 27 -12.77 -10.33 4.38
CA THR A 27 -13.39 -9.50 3.35
C THR A 27 -13.94 -8.21 3.96
N ILE A 28 -14.00 -7.16 3.14
CA ILE A 28 -14.68 -5.90 3.44
C ILE A 28 -15.69 -5.67 2.31
N LEU A 29 -16.95 -5.55 2.65
CA LEU A 29 -18.03 -5.37 1.65
C LEU A 29 -18.07 -6.50 0.61
N GLY A 30 -17.65 -7.71 1.00
CA GLY A 30 -17.55 -8.85 0.08
C GLY A 30 -16.36 -8.78 -0.86
N LEU A 31 -15.39 -7.90 -0.60
CA LEU A 31 -14.19 -7.71 -1.41
C LEU A 31 -12.94 -8.22 -0.67
N PRO A 32 -11.89 -8.66 -1.40
CA PRO A 32 -10.64 -9.08 -0.77
C PRO A 32 -10.04 -7.92 0.02
N ALA A 33 -9.98 -8.05 1.34
CA ALA A 33 -9.60 -6.94 2.20
C ALA A 33 -8.09 -6.73 2.31
N ALA A 34 -7.29 -7.78 2.16
CA ALA A 34 -5.83 -7.68 2.35
C ALA A 34 -5.19 -6.66 1.41
N THR A 35 -5.52 -6.72 0.12
CA THR A 35 -4.99 -5.79 -0.88
C THR A 35 -5.44 -4.36 -0.60
N ILE A 36 -6.70 -4.16 -0.27
CA ILE A 36 -7.25 -2.84 0.08
C ILE A 36 -6.48 -2.27 1.28
N LEU A 37 -6.29 -3.06 2.32
CA LEU A 37 -5.62 -2.61 3.54
C LEU A 37 -4.16 -2.24 3.29
N VAL A 38 -3.39 -3.11 2.63
CA VAL A 38 -1.97 -2.81 2.40
C VAL A 38 -1.80 -1.58 1.53
N ASN A 39 -2.67 -1.38 0.54
CA ASN A 39 -2.58 -0.22 -0.34
C ASN A 39 -2.99 1.07 0.38
N ILE A 40 -4.03 1.06 1.20
CA ILE A 40 -4.45 2.24 1.98
C ILE A 40 -3.45 2.55 3.09
N ILE A 41 -3.07 1.55 3.90
CA ILE A 41 -2.12 1.74 5.01
C ILE A 41 -0.75 2.18 4.47
N GLY A 42 -0.25 1.50 3.44
CA GLY A 42 1.02 1.84 2.83
C GLY A 42 1.03 3.26 2.27
N SER A 43 -0.05 3.66 1.59
CA SER A 43 -0.20 5.01 1.05
C SER A 43 -0.28 6.06 2.16
N ALA A 44 -1.02 5.78 3.23
CA ALA A 44 -1.13 6.69 4.38
C ALA A 44 0.24 6.91 5.03
N LEU A 45 0.98 5.83 5.29
CA LEU A 45 2.32 5.92 5.87
C LEU A 45 3.31 6.62 4.94
N ALA A 46 3.24 6.34 3.64
CA ALA A 46 4.09 6.99 2.66
C ALA A 46 3.83 8.49 2.62
N GLY A 47 2.57 8.91 2.71
CA GLY A 47 2.20 10.33 2.79
C GLY A 47 2.69 10.99 4.07
N TYR A 48 2.55 10.30 5.20
CA TYR A 48 2.99 10.81 6.50
C TYR A 48 4.51 11.05 6.52
N PHE A 49 5.29 10.12 5.98
CA PHE A 49 6.75 10.19 6.00
C PHE A 49 7.36 10.86 4.77
N LEU A 50 6.55 11.46 3.90
CA LEU A 50 7.04 12.09 2.69
C LEU A 50 8.08 13.16 3.02
N ASN A 51 9.22 13.10 2.33
CA ASN A 51 10.36 14.01 2.48
C ASN A 51 11.07 13.95 3.84
N ARG A 52 10.84 12.90 4.63
CA ARG A 52 11.49 12.77 5.95
C ARG A 52 12.79 12.01 5.94
N PHE A 53 13.04 11.23 4.90
CA PHE A 53 14.21 10.37 4.80
C PHE A 53 15.01 10.68 3.55
N ASN A 54 16.30 10.43 3.61
CA ASN A 54 17.19 10.55 2.47
C ASN A 54 18.23 9.42 2.49
N GLY A 55 19.02 9.29 1.41
CA GLY A 55 20.08 8.30 1.30
C GLY A 55 19.57 6.86 1.44
N ALA A 56 20.34 6.03 2.13
CA ALA A 56 20.01 4.61 2.31
C ALA A 56 18.70 4.40 3.06
N LEU A 57 18.36 5.29 4.00
CA LEU A 57 17.12 5.20 4.75
C LEU A 57 15.89 5.43 3.86
N TYR A 58 15.98 6.38 2.92
CA TYR A 58 14.93 6.58 1.91
C TYR A 58 14.73 5.32 1.07
N ILE A 59 15.83 4.70 0.63
CA ILE A 59 15.76 3.48 -0.17
C ILE A 59 15.14 2.33 0.64
N PHE A 60 15.52 2.21 1.90
CA PHE A 60 14.96 1.20 2.79
C PHE A 60 13.45 1.39 2.98
N VAL A 61 13.01 2.60 3.33
CA VAL A 61 11.62 2.88 3.69
C VAL A 61 10.73 2.95 2.45
N TYR A 62 11.10 3.79 1.48
CA TYR A 62 10.23 4.09 0.34
C TYR A 62 10.29 3.03 -0.73
N ILE A 63 11.49 2.74 -1.23
CA ILE A 63 11.62 1.83 -2.36
C ILE A 63 11.48 0.38 -1.88
N GLY A 64 12.18 0.04 -0.79
CA GLY A 64 12.16 -1.32 -0.25
C GLY A 64 10.85 -1.64 0.44
N PHE A 65 10.56 -0.97 1.56
CA PHE A 65 9.41 -1.34 2.39
C PHE A 65 8.08 -1.00 1.72
N PHE A 66 7.81 0.28 1.45
CA PHE A 66 6.52 0.65 0.87
C PHE A 66 6.33 0.07 -0.53
N GLY A 67 7.39 0.03 -1.35
CA GLY A 67 7.33 -0.56 -2.68
C GLY A 67 6.97 -2.05 -2.69
N SER A 68 7.28 -2.77 -1.61
CA SER A 68 6.96 -4.20 -1.46
C SER A 68 5.73 -4.47 -0.60
N PHE A 69 5.36 -3.53 0.26
CA PHE A 69 4.19 -3.65 1.12
C PHE A 69 2.90 -3.43 0.35
N THR A 70 2.83 -2.40 -0.50
CA THR A 70 1.68 -2.15 -1.39
C THR A 70 1.78 -3.04 -2.63
N THR A 71 0.67 -3.25 -3.33
CA THR A 71 0.67 -4.15 -4.48
C THR A 71 -0.29 -3.71 -5.57
N LEU A 72 0.23 -3.55 -6.78
CA LEU A 72 -0.55 -3.33 -7.98
C LEU A 72 -0.92 -4.66 -8.64
N SER A 73 -0.04 -5.66 -8.57
CA SER A 73 -0.26 -6.96 -9.23
C SER A 73 -1.43 -7.72 -8.62
N SER A 74 -1.51 -7.79 -7.28
CA SER A 74 -2.65 -8.44 -6.61
C SER A 74 -3.94 -7.67 -6.87
N PHE A 75 -3.88 -6.34 -6.87
CA PHE A 75 -5.01 -5.49 -7.22
C PHE A 75 -5.55 -5.83 -8.62
N ASN A 76 -4.67 -5.93 -9.62
CA ASN A 76 -5.08 -6.23 -10.99
C ASN A 76 -5.64 -7.65 -11.12
N MET A 77 -5.05 -8.64 -10.44
CA MET A 77 -5.58 -10.02 -10.42
C MET A 77 -7.01 -10.06 -9.86
N GLU A 78 -7.22 -9.42 -8.74
CA GLU A 78 -8.52 -9.42 -8.05
C GLU A 78 -9.57 -8.61 -8.83
N LEU A 79 -9.15 -7.47 -9.40
CA LEU A 79 -10.02 -6.66 -10.25
C LEU A 79 -10.46 -7.44 -11.49
N PHE A 80 -9.51 -8.13 -12.13
CA PHE A 80 -9.81 -8.98 -13.29
C PHE A 80 -10.83 -10.07 -12.91
N SER A 81 -10.66 -10.69 -11.76
CA SER A 81 -11.60 -11.71 -11.28
C SER A 81 -13.03 -11.14 -11.12
N LEU A 82 -13.15 -9.96 -10.51
CA LEU A 82 -14.44 -9.29 -10.33
C LEU A 82 -15.10 -8.95 -11.67
N VAL A 83 -14.33 -8.47 -12.64
CA VAL A 83 -14.82 -8.15 -13.97
C VAL A 83 -15.22 -9.44 -14.71
N SER A 84 -14.44 -10.50 -14.60
CA SER A 84 -14.73 -11.80 -15.24
C SER A 84 -15.98 -12.43 -14.69
N ASP A 85 -16.25 -12.24 -13.41
CA ASP A 85 -17.48 -12.71 -12.74
C ASP A 85 -18.68 -11.80 -13.01
N LYS A 86 -18.51 -10.75 -13.83
CA LYS A 86 -19.51 -9.74 -14.13
C LYS A 86 -20.02 -8.99 -12.90
N SER A 87 -19.21 -8.93 -11.83
CA SER A 87 -19.50 -8.16 -10.62
C SER A 87 -19.01 -6.71 -10.79
N PHE A 88 -19.59 -5.99 -11.73
CA PHE A 88 -19.10 -4.68 -12.15
C PHE A 88 -19.18 -3.61 -11.06
N VAL A 89 -20.26 -3.65 -10.23
CA VAL A 89 -20.38 -2.71 -9.11
C VAL A 89 -19.28 -2.95 -8.08
N LYS A 90 -19.03 -4.22 -7.72
CA LYS A 90 -17.93 -4.58 -6.83
C LYS A 90 -16.59 -4.21 -7.42
N ALA A 91 -16.39 -4.42 -8.72
CA ALA A 91 -15.16 -4.03 -9.41
C ALA A 91 -14.93 -2.52 -9.31
N LEU A 92 -15.97 -1.70 -9.49
CA LEU A 92 -15.86 -0.26 -9.38
C LEU A 92 -15.52 0.18 -7.96
N ILE A 93 -16.17 -0.39 -6.95
CA ILE A 93 -15.90 -0.10 -5.54
C ILE A 93 -14.46 -0.51 -5.20
N TYR A 94 -14.05 -1.71 -5.62
CA TYR A 94 -12.71 -2.24 -5.37
C TYR A 94 -11.63 -1.35 -6.01
N PHE A 95 -11.84 -0.95 -7.26
CA PHE A 95 -10.95 -0.01 -7.94
C PHE A 95 -10.85 1.30 -7.17
N SER A 96 -11.99 1.86 -6.78
CA SER A 96 -12.03 3.16 -6.09
C SER A 96 -11.34 3.12 -4.73
N LEU A 97 -11.52 2.04 -3.96
CA LEU A 97 -10.85 1.88 -2.67
C LEU A 97 -9.34 1.78 -2.82
N ASN A 98 -8.85 1.04 -3.82
CA ASN A 98 -7.42 0.86 -4.01
C ASN A 98 -6.73 2.08 -4.62
N ILE A 99 -7.40 2.85 -5.45
CA ILE A 99 -6.80 3.98 -6.19
C ILE A 99 -7.14 5.31 -5.53
N PHE A 100 -8.42 5.68 -5.48
CA PHE A 100 -8.81 7.01 -5.02
C PHE A 100 -8.70 7.15 -3.50
N ILE A 101 -9.16 6.16 -2.75
CA ILE A 101 -9.09 6.21 -1.29
C ILE A 101 -7.65 6.10 -0.80
N SER A 102 -6.82 5.30 -1.44
CA SER A 102 -5.40 5.23 -1.12
C SER A 102 -4.72 6.59 -1.31
N PHE A 103 -5.00 7.28 -2.44
CA PHE A 103 -4.45 8.60 -2.69
C PHE A 103 -4.98 9.63 -1.68
N LEU A 104 -6.27 9.57 -1.35
CA LEU A 104 -6.86 10.45 -0.35
C LEU A 104 -6.15 10.28 1.00
N PHE A 105 -5.90 9.06 1.45
CA PHE A 105 -5.20 8.77 2.69
C PHE A 105 -3.75 9.26 2.65
N PHE A 106 -3.07 9.09 1.52
CA PHE A 106 -1.74 9.67 1.33
C PHE A 106 -1.77 11.17 1.57
N TYR A 107 -2.69 11.86 0.90
CA TYR A 107 -2.82 13.32 0.99
C TYR A 107 -3.14 13.77 2.41
N LEU A 108 -4.14 13.15 3.05
CA LEU A 108 -4.57 13.52 4.40
C LEU A 108 -3.45 13.29 5.42
N PHE A 109 -2.75 12.17 5.34
CA PHE A 109 -1.67 11.86 6.28
C PHE A 109 -0.47 12.77 6.05
N HIS A 110 -0.22 13.17 4.82
CA HIS A 110 0.82 14.17 4.54
C HIS A 110 0.45 15.52 5.17
N MET A 111 -0.81 15.94 5.05
CA MET A 111 -1.27 17.18 5.68
C MET A 111 -1.19 17.14 7.20
N ILE A 112 -1.54 16.01 7.81
CA ILE A 112 -1.38 15.81 9.25
C ILE A 112 0.09 15.91 9.64
N SER A 113 0.97 15.28 8.89
CA SER A 113 2.42 15.29 9.13
C SER A 113 2.98 16.72 9.15
N ILE A 114 2.58 17.53 8.16
CA ILE A 114 3.03 18.92 8.08
C ILE A 114 2.60 19.73 9.32
N ARG A 115 1.38 19.49 9.82
CA ARG A 115 0.87 20.19 11.01
C ARG A 115 1.70 19.90 12.26
N PHE A 116 2.21 18.69 12.40
CA PHE A 116 3.03 18.30 13.56
C PHE A 116 4.47 18.82 13.48
N GLU A 117 4.91 19.28 12.31
CA GLU A 117 6.24 19.88 12.14
C GLU A 117 6.27 21.36 12.53
N ASN A 118 5.14 22.01 12.54
CA ASN A 118 4.96 23.41 12.92
C ASN A 118 4.44 23.49 14.35
#